data_263cd422b8df2aee272f381ef1373e8e
#
_entry.id   263cd422b8df2aee272f381ef1373e8e
#
_cell.length_a   1.000
_cell.length_b   1.000
_cell.length_c   1.000
_cell.angle_alpha   90.00
_cell.angle_beta   90.00
_cell.angle_gamma   90.00
#
_symmetry.space_group_name_H-M   'P 1'
#
loop_
_entity.id
_entity.type
_entity.pdbx_description
1 polymer ?
#
loop_
_entity_poly.entity_id
_entity_poly.type
_entity_poly.pdbx_seq_one_letter_code
_entity_poly.pdbx_strand_id
1 'polypeptide(L)'
;MKDQKIIVNIGRQIGSGGRIIARQLAEVLNCAFYDRELLNLAAKESGFSEKFFEQNDEKKGFLHTLFHVNIPLMGENNFYKNDFSQESLYQFQSDAITKAAREGNCIFVGRTADYILREFPNTVNIFITAKFEDRIQRVAERQHLSEEEARKYISAREEARAIYYNYYTGKKWGASESYDLCVNSSILGLDETVEFITSFIKRRFKQ
;
A
#
# COMPACT_ATOMS: atom_id res chain seq x y z
N MET A 1 19.60 -19.15 -18.00
CA MET A 1 19.31 -18.61 -16.65
C MET A 1 17.83 -18.32 -16.62
N LYS A 2 17.05 -18.88 -15.67
CA LYS A 2 15.62 -18.50 -15.54
C LYS A 2 15.57 -17.01 -15.21
N ASP A 3 14.81 -16.24 -16.00
CA ASP A 3 14.55 -14.82 -15.72
C ASP A 3 14.01 -14.70 -14.29
N GLN A 4 14.84 -14.12 -13.42
CA GLN A 4 14.55 -14.01 -12.01
C GLN A 4 13.57 -12.84 -11.86
N LYS A 5 12.29 -13.16 -11.57
CA LYS A 5 11.24 -12.15 -11.40
C LYS A 5 11.60 -11.21 -10.26
N ILE A 6 11.39 -9.93 -10.46
CA ILE A 6 11.62 -8.87 -9.46
C ILE A 6 10.27 -8.51 -8.83
N ILE A 7 10.21 -8.56 -7.51
CA ILE A 7 9.04 -8.16 -6.74
C ILE A 7 9.46 -7.00 -5.82
N VAL A 8 8.81 -5.86 -5.93
CA VAL A 8 9.08 -4.69 -5.10
C VAL A 8 7.84 -4.30 -4.31
N ASN A 9 7.96 -4.27 -2.99
CA ASN A 9 6.90 -3.81 -2.10
C ASN A 9 7.22 -2.42 -1.57
N ILE A 10 6.32 -1.46 -1.76
CA ILE A 10 6.50 -0.06 -1.37
C ILE A 10 5.56 0.29 -0.22
N GLY A 11 6.09 0.30 1.02
CA GLY A 11 5.49 0.99 2.15
C GLY A 11 5.74 2.49 2.06
N ARG A 12 4.84 3.33 2.60
CA ARG A 12 4.99 4.78 2.45
C ARG A 12 4.14 5.57 3.43
N GLN A 13 4.65 6.70 3.87
CA GLN A 13 3.90 7.72 4.60
C GLN A 13 2.94 8.47 3.66
N ILE A 14 1.88 9.07 4.24
CA ILE A 14 0.97 9.96 3.49
C ILE A 14 1.73 11.23 3.10
N GLY A 15 1.63 11.65 1.84
CA GLY A 15 2.31 12.84 1.33
C GLY A 15 3.79 12.65 1.00
N SER A 16 4.38 11.45 1.23
CA SER A 16 5.79 11.19 0.89
C SER A 16 6.10 11.06 -0.60
N GLY A 17 5.10 11.13 -1.49
CA GLY A 17 5.30 10.87 -2.92
C GLY A 17 5.45 9.39 -3.29
N GLY A 18 5.38 8.48 -2.33
CA GLY A 18 5.67 7.06 -2.55
C GLY A 18 4.82 6.36 -3.61
N ARG A 19 3.57 6.81 -3.87
CA ARG A 19 2.76 6.26 -5.00
C ARG A 19 3.30 6.73 -6.36
N ILE A 20 3.76 7.97 -6.45
CA ILE A 20 4.36 8.53 -7.67
C ILE A 20 5.66 7.81 -7.96
N ILE A 21 6.55 7.74 -6.98
CA ILE A 21 7.83 7.01 -7.06
C ILE A 21 7.59 5.55 -7.49
N ALA A 22 6.63 4.86 -6.87
CA ALA A 22 6.34 3.47 -7.22
C ALA A 22 5.88 3.29 -8.68
N ARG A 23 5.09 4.24 -9.21
CA ARG A 23 4.63 4.22 -10.60
C ARG A 23 5.80 4.46 -11.57
N GLN A 24 6.64 5.45 -11.31
CA GLN A 24 7.83 5.71 -12.12
C GLN A 24 8.81 4.53 -12.09
N LEU A 25 9.00 3.90 -10.92
CA LEU A 25 9.80 2.68 -10.81
C LEU A 25 9.24 1.53 -11.65
N ALA A 26 7.91 1.39 -11.71
CA ALA A 26 7.27 0.36 -12.51
C ALA A 26 7.54 0.57 -14.01
N GLU A 27 7.50 1.80 -14.47
CA GLU A 27 7.83 2.17 -15.85
C GLU A 27 9.32 1.90 -16.16
N VAL A 28 10.23 2.37 -15.31
CA VAL A 28 11.69 2.23 -15.50
C VAL A 28 12.15 0.77 -15.45
N LEU A 29 11.53 -0.04 -14.59
CA LEU A 29 11.89 -1.46 -14.40
C LEU A 29 11.04 -2.41 -15.25
N ASN A 30 10.13 -1.90 -16.07
CA ASN A 30 9.17 -2.67 -16.85
C ASN A 30 8.42 -3.70 -15.98
N CYS A 31 7.88 -3.23 -14.86
CA CYS A 31 7.12 -4.02 -13.90
C CYS A 31 5.62 -3.68 -13.96
N ALA A 32 4.76 -4.66 -13.74
CA ALA A 32 3.36 -4.40 -13.49
C ALA A 32 3.18 -3.63 -12.17
N PHE A 33 2.31 -2.62 -12.17
CA PHE A 33 2.06 -1.76 -11.00
C PHE A 33 0.73 -2.11 -10.34
N TYR A 34 0.76 -2.34 -9.03
CA TYR A 34 -0.42 -2.69 -8.24
C TYR A 34 -0.55 -1.79 -7.01
N ASP A 35 -1.53 -0.92 -7.01
CA ASP A 35 -1.95 -0.19 -5.83
C ASP A 35 -3.27 -0.75 -5.25
N ARG A 36 -3.79 -0.08 -4.22
CA ARG A 36 -5.03 -0.50 -3.57
C ARG A 36 -6.22 -0.64 -4.53
N GLU A 37 -6.33 0.27 -5.48
CA GLU A 37 -7.47 0.32 -6.40
C GLU A 37 -7.41 -0.84 -7.38
N LEU A 38 -6.24 -1.10 -7.96
CA LEU A 38 -6.01 -2.23 -8.86
C LEU A 38 -6.11 -3.58 -8.17
N LEU A 39 -5.64 -3.70 -6.91
CA LEU A 39 -5.80 -4.93 -6.15
C LEU A 39 -7.25 -5.22 -5.78
N ASN A 40 -8.04 -4.19 -5.51
CA ASN A 40 -9.46 -4.34 -5.29
C ASN A 40 -10.20 -4.77 -6.57
N LEU A 41 -9.81 -4.21 -7.73
CA LEU A 41 -10.36 -4.60 -9.03
C LEU A 41 -10.01 -6.05 -9.37
N ALA A 42 -8.75 -6.44 -9.21
CA ALA A 42 -8.31 -7.83 -9.42
C ALA A 42 -9.03 -8.83 -8.50
N ALA A 43 -9.29 -8.44 -7.26
CA ALA A 43 -10.09 -9.24 -6.34
C ALA A 43 -11.54 -9.38 -6.83
N LYS A 44 -12.13 -8.34 -7.42
CA LYS A 44 -13.47 -8.39 -8.03
C LYS A 44 -13.53 -9.30 -9.25
N GLU A 45 -12.58 -9.19 -10.15
CA GLU A 45 -12.54 -9.95 -11.40
C GLU A 45 -12.24 -11.44 -11.21
N SER A 46 -11.69 -11.83 -10.06
CA SER A 46 -11.39 -13.23 -9.76
C SER A 46 -12.62 -14.14 -9.52
N GLY A 47 -13.85 -13.60 -9.69
CA GLY A 47 -15.11 -14.36 -9.56
C GLY A 47 -15.52 -14.70 -8.12
N PHE A 48 -14.65 -14.43 -7.14
CA PHE A 48 -14.96 -14.57 -5.72
C PHE A 48 -15.84 -13.44 -5.20
N SER A 49 -15.92 -12.34 -5.94
CA SER A 49 -16.49 -11.10 -5.45
C SER A 49 -17.97 -10.92 -5.76
N GLU A 50 -18.54 -11.56 -6.77
CA GLU A 50 -19.97 -11.36 -7.08
C GLU A 50 -20.85 -11.72 -5.88
N LYS A 51 -20.67 -12.88 -5.27
CA LYS A 51 -21.42 -13.28 -4.08
C LYS A 51 -21.17 -12.39 -2.86
N PHE A 52 -19.94 -11.87 -2.70
CA PHE A 52 -19.60 -11.01 -1.57
C PHE A 52 -20.16 -9.59 -1.77
N PHE A 53 -20.12 -9.07 -2.99
CA PHE A 53 -20.65 -7.74 -3.31
C PHE A 53 -22.15 -7.74 -3.45
N GLU A 54 -22.79 -8.79 -3.95
CA GLU A 54 -24.25 -8.95 -3.99
C GLU A 54 -24.86 -9.00 -2.58
N GLN A 55 -24.22 -9.70 -1.64
CA GLN A 55 -24.67 -9.72 -0.24
C GLN A 55 -24.44 -8.40 0.52
N ASN A 56 -23.59 -7.52 0.03
CA ASN A 56 -23.25 -6.24 0.66
C ASN A 56 -23.70 -5.01 -0.14
N ASP A 57 -24.35 -5.17 -1.29
CA ASP A 57 -24.82 -4.05 -2.13
C ASP A 57 -25.96 -3.26 -1.47
N GLU A 58 -26.70 -3.87 -0.52
CA GLU A 58 -27.63 -3.16 0.37
C GLU A 58 -26.93 -2.19 1.34
N LYS A 59 -25.58 -2.25 1.45
CA LYS A 59 -24.78 -1.40 2.33
C LYS A 59 -23.76 -0.58 1.54
N LYS A 60 -24.25 0.30 0.65
CA LYS A 60 -23.43 1.35 0.02
C LYS A 60 -22.61 2.19 1.03
N GLY A 61 -23.04 2.20 2.31
CA GLY A 61 -22.31 2.80 3.43
C GLY A 61 -21.03 2.07 3.83
N PHE A 62 -20.97 0.75 3.66
CA PHE A 62 -19.85 -0.07 4.14
C PHE A 62 -18.56 0.12 3.31
N LEU A 63 -18.66 0.14 1.99
CA LEU A 63 -17.53 0.45 1.13
C LEU A 63 -17.04 1.90 1.30
N HIS A 64 -17.96 2.83 1.55
CA HIS A 64 -17.62 4.21 1.86
C HIS A 64 -16.89 4.34 3.21
N THR A 65 -17.28 3.53 4.20
CA THR A 65 -16.65 3.49 5.52
C THR A 65 -15.26 2.84 5.48
N LEU A 66 -15.04 1.79 4.70
CA LEU A 66 -13.73 1.18 4.50
C LEU A 66 -12.76 2.06 3.70
N PHE A 67 -13.28 2.98 2.88
CA PHE A 67 -12.48 3.83 2.00
C PHE A 67 -12.36 5.28 2.49
N HIS A 68 -13.28 5.72 3.32
CA HIS A 68 -13.27 7.00 4.03
C HIS A 68 -13.51 6.70 5.51
N VAL A 69 -12.44 6.45 6.25
CA VAL A 69 -12.52 6.24 7.70
C VAL A 69 -13.02 7.53 8.36
N ASN A 70 -14.32 7.65 8.51
CA ASN A 70 -14.89 8.36 9.61
C ASN A 70 -14.94 7.35 10.75
N ILE A 71 -14.03 7.46 11.72
CA ILE A 71 -14.12 6.73 12.98
C ILE A 71 -15.32 7.30 13.72
N PRO A 72 -16.43 6.57 13.92
CA PRO A 72 -17.43 6.99 14.89
C PRO A 72 -16.81 6.78 16.26
N LEU A 73 -16.66 7.85 16.99
CA LEU A 73 -16.42 7.82 18.43
C LEU A 73 -17.62 7.09 19.08
N MET A 74 -17.34 5.95 19.72
CA MET A 74 -18.17 5.22 20.67
C MET A 74 -19.65 4.98 20.35
N GLY A 75 -20.02 3.71 20.20
CA GLY A 75 -21.40 3.22 20.21
C GLY A 75 -21.49 1.72 19.91
N GLU A 76 -21.56 0.93 20.94
CA GLU A 76 -22.03 -0.43 21.16
C GLU A 76 -22.38 -1.37 19.98
N ASN A 77 -21.76 -2.56 20.02
CA ASN A 77 -22.30 -3.87 19.61
C ASN A 77 -22.39 -4.27 18.11
N ASN A 78 -21.45 -3.88 17.25
CA ASN A 78 -21.42 -4.45 15.89
C ASN A 78 -20.06 -5.07 15.47
N PHE A 79 -19.18 -5.40 16.40
CA PHE A 79 -17.85 -5.93 16.11
C PHE A 79 -17.86 -7.28 15.36
N TYR A 80 -18.76 -8.18 15.70
CA TYR A 80 -18.77 -9.54 15.15
C TYR A 80 -19.27 -9.68 13.69
N LYS A 81 -20.03 -8.73 13.16
CA LYS A 81 -20.50 -8.79 11.77
C LYS A 81 -19.52 -8.16 10.75
N ASN A 82 -18.61 -7.30 11.23
CA ASN A 82 -17.64 -6.62 10.36
C ASN A 82 -16.33 -7.40 10.18
N ASP A 83 -15.94 -8.26 11.13
CA ASP A 83 -14.69 -9.02 11.06
C ASP A 83 -14.68 -10.01 9.91
N PHE A 84 -15.75 -10.77 9.71
CA PHE A 84 -15.83 -11.77 8.64
C PHE A 84 -15.68 -11.15 7.24
N SER A 85 -16.15 -9.93 7.06
CA SER A 85 -16.06 -9.22 5.78
C SER A 85 -14.66 -8.59 5.54
N GLN A 86 -13.97 -8.18 6.59
CA GLN A 86 -12.62 -7.61 6.46
C GLN A 86 -11.57 -8.70 6.23
N GLU A 87 -11.68 -9.82 6.91
CA GLU A 87 -10.79 -10.98 6.71
C GLU A 87 -10.97 -11.58 5.32
N SER A 88 -12.19 -11.71 4.83
CA SER A 88 -12.45 -12.18 3.46
C SER A 88 -11.82 -11.24 2.43
N LEU A 89 -11.98 -9.93 2.58
CA LEU A 89 -11.34 -8.95 1.69
C LEU A 89 -9.82 -9.02 1.75
N TYR A 90 -9.25 -9.20 2.94
CA TYR A 90 -7.81 -9.39 3.10
C TYR A 90 -7.33 -10.65 2.38
N GLN A 91 -8.06 -11.76 2.51
CA GLN A 91 -7.72 -13.00 1.83
C GLN A 91 -7.75 -12.84 0.30
N PHE A 92 -8.79 -12.22 -0.26
CA PHE A 92 -8.87 -11.96 -1.70
C PHE A 92 -7.74 -11.06 -2.21
N GLN A 93 -7.38 -10.03 -1.46
CA GLN A 93 -6.23 -9.18 -1.79
C GLN A 93 -4.93 -9.98 -1.72
N SER A 94 -4.77 -10.85 -0.74
CA SER A 94 -3.60 -11.71 -0.58
C SER A 94 -3.46 -12.69 -1.75
N ASP A 95 -4.56 -13.27 -2.19
CA ASP A 95 -4.59 -14.19 -3.34
C ASP A 95 -4.25 -13.45 -4.64
N ALA A 96 -4.81 -12.25 -4.84
CA ALA A 96 -4.50 -11.40 -6.00
C ALA A 96 -3.02 -10.98 -6.02
N ILE A 97 -2.46 -10.58 -4.89
CA ILE A 97 -1.04 -10.24 -4.73
C ILE A 97 -0.16 -11.45 -5.06
N THR A 98 -0.48 -12.61 -4.49
CA THR A 98 0.26 -13.85 -4.69
C THR A 98 0.22 -14.30 -6.15
N LYS A 99 -0.94 -14.22 -6.79
CA LYS A 99 -1.12 -14.54 -8.21
C LYS A 99 -0.27 -13.62 -9.09
N ALA A 100 -0.39 -12.30 -8.92
CA ALA A 100 0.38 -11.32 -9.67
C ALA A 100 1.90 -11.51 -9.52
N ALA A 101 2.38 -11.81 -8.31
CA ALA A 101 3.79 -12.08 -8.04
C ALA A 101 4.31 -13.35 -8.74
N ARG A 102 3.43 -14.32 -9.00
CA ARG A 102 3.77 -15.54 -9.76
C ARG A 102 3.79 -15.31 -11.28
N GLU A 103 3.08 -14.30 -11.76
CA GLU A 103 2.95 -14.06 -13.22
C GLU A 103 4.13 -13.26 -13.79
N GLY A 104 4.66 -12.26 -13.07
CA GLY A 104 5.74 -11.42 -13.63
C GLY A 104 6.43 -10.50 -12.63
N ASN A 105 7.24 -9.58 -13.18
CA ASN A 105 7.83 -8.49 -12.43
C ASN A 105 6.73 -7.54 -11.96
N CYS A 106 6.73 -7.19 -10.68
CA CYS A 106 5.64 -6.37 -10.14
C CYS A 106 6.08 -5.45 -9.00
N ILE A 107 5.38 -4.34 -8.89
CA ILE A 107 5.51 -3.37 -7.80
C ILE A 107 4.16 -3.25 -7.09
N PHE A 108 4.16 -3.57 -5.81
CA PHE A 108 2.99 -3.43 -4.94
C PHE A 108 3.11 -2.21 -4.03
N VAL A 109 2.01 -1.50 -3.84
CA VAL A 109 1.97 -0.30 -3.00
C VAL A 109 1.07 -0.50 -1.78
N GLY A 110 1.68 -0.87 -0.66
CA GLY A 110 1.00 -1.15 0.61
C GLY A 110 0.29 -2.50 0.64
N ARG A 111 -0.83 -2.59 1.38
CA ARG A 111 -1.66 -3.80 1.52
C ARG A 111 -0.92 -5.02 2.09
N THR A 112 0.05 -4.75 2.96
CA THR A 112 0.85 -5.81 3.59
C THR A 112 1.53 -6.75 2.60
N ALA A 113 1.77 -6.31 1.35
CA ALA A 113 2.37 -7.15 0.32
C ALA A 113 3.75 -7.68 0.74
N ASP A 114 4.51 -6.89 1.50
CA ASP A 114 5.78 -7.29 2.12
C ASP A 114 5.63 -8.50 3.05
N TYR A 115 4.51 -8.60 3.76
CA TYR A 115 4.22 -9.73 4.64
C TYR A 115 3.63 -10.93 3.88
N ILE A 116 2.71 -10.67 2.95
CA ILE A 116 2.10 -11.71 2.11
C ILE A 116 3.18 -12.44 1.30
N LEU A 117 4.14 -11.69 0.76
CA LEU A 117 5.19 -12.20 -0.12
C LEU A 117 6.53 -12.50 0.60
N ARG A 118 6.53 -12.58 1.94
CA ARG A 118 7.75 -12.80 2.73
C ARG A 118 8.54 -14.05 2.38
N GLU A 119 7.86 -15.08 1.87
CA GLU A 119 8.47 -16.35 1.44
C GLU A 119 8.83 -16.36 -0.06
N PHE A 120 8.52 -15.29 -0.80
CA PHE A 120 8.86 -15.21 -2.20
C PHE A 120 10.33 -14.83 -2.37
N PRO A 121 11.11 -15.58 -3.17
CA PRO A 121 12.46 -15.18 -3.52
C PRO A 121 12.44 -13.89 -4.34
N ASN A 122 13.51 -13.11 -4.29
CA ASN A 122 13.69 -11.88 -5.09
C ASN A 122 12.67 -10.78 -4.77
N THR A 123 12.24 -10.71 -3.54
CA THR A 123 11.42 -9.63 -3.02
C THR A 123 12.31 -8.54 -2.42
N VAL A 124 11.96 -7.28 -2.65
CA VAL A 124 12.57 -6.10 -2.03
C VAL A 124 11.47 -5.27 -1.38
N ASN A 125 11.66 -4.98 -0.10
CA ASN A 125 10.74 -4.19 0.70
C ASN A 125 11.33 -2.79 0.93
N ILE A 126 10.65 -1.76 0.46
CA ILE A 126 11.12 -0.37 0.54
C ILE A 126 10.10 0.46 1.31
N PHE A 127 10.55 1.34 2.19
CA PHE A 127 9.69 2.30 2.87
C PHE A 127 10.06 3.73 2.51
N ILE A 128 9.09 4.52 2.03
CA ILE A 128 9.29 5.90 1.60
C ILE A 128 8.71 6.86 2.62
N THR A 129 9.58 7.67 3.22
CA THR A 129 9.26 8.76 4.12
C THR A 129 9.42 10.11 3.43
N ALA A 130 9.03 11.19 4.10
CA ALA A 130 9.40 12.56 3.75
C ALA A 130 9.30 13.45 5.01
N LYS A 131 9.90 14.63 4.97
CA LYS A 131 9.73 15.65 6.02
C LYS A 131 8.27 15.99 6.17
N PHE A 132 7.84 16.22 7.41
CA PHE A 132 6.41 16.42 7.70
C PHE A 132 5.84 17.64 6.98
N GLU A 133 6.61 18.71 6.89
CA GLU A 133 6.24 19.94 6.20
C GLU A 133 5.99 19.71 4.70
N ASP A 134 6.88 19.00 4.01
CA ASP A 134 6.73 18.67 2.58
C ASP A 134 5.50 17.77 2.34
N ARG A 135 5.22 16.91 3.30
CA ARG A 135 4.04 16.02 3.26
C ARG A 135 2.75 16.81 3.39
N ILE A 136 2.72 17.80 4.30
CA ILE A 136 1.59 18.70 4.51
C ILE A 136 1.33 19.47 3.22
N GLN A 137 2.35 20.11 2.66
CA GLN A 137 2.23 20.89 1.44
C GLN A 137 1.66 20.03 0.30
N ARG A 138 2.23 18.87 0.02
CA ARG A 138 1.77 17.96 -1.04
C ARG A 138 0.33 17.46 -0.81
N VAL A 139 -0.07 17.26 0.44
CA VAL A 139 -1.43 16.84 0.76
C VAL A 139 -2.40 18.02 0.63
N ALA A 140 -2.04 19.20 1.13
CA ALA A 140 -2.85 20.41 1.00
C ALA A 140 -3.15 20.75 -0.46
N GLU A 141 -2.12 20.78 -1.31
CA GLU A 141 -2.26 21.02 -2.74
C GLU A 141 -3.14 19.97 -3.44
N ARG A 142 -2.87 18.68 -3.19
CA ARG A 142 -3.59 17.59 -3.88
C ARG A 142 -5.04 17.44 -3.45
N GLN A 143 -5.36 17.75 -2.20
CA GLN A 143 -6.70 17.58 -1.64
C GLN A 143 -7.47 18.92 -1.53
N HIS A 144 -6.85 20.04 -1.92
CA HIS A 144 -7.39 21.39 -1.77
C HIS A 144 -7.79 21.70 -0.32
N LEU A 145 -6.89 21.38 0.61
CA LEU A 145 -7.06 21.57 2.06
C LEU A 145 -6.16 22.69 2.57
N SER A 146 -6.55 23.30 3.69
CA SER A 146 -5.64 24.13 4.49
C SER A 146 -4.53 23.26 5.10
N GLU A 147 -3.44 23.88 5.52
CA GLU A 147 -2.34 23.15 6.20
C GLU A 147 -2.82 22.41 7.47
N GLU A 148 -3.70 23.03 8.25
CA GLU A 148 -4.24 22.43 9.46
C GLU A 148 -5.09 21.19 9.14
N GLU A 149 -5.94 21.29 8.14
CA GLU A 149 -6.73 20.14 7.67
C GLU A 149 -5.84 19.03 7.08
N ALA A 150 -4.79 19.40 6.35
CA ALA A 150 -3.82 18.46 5.82
C ALA A 150 -3.06 17.71 6.95
N ARG A 151 -2.69 18.39 8.04
CA ARG A 151 -2.10 17.76 9.23
C ARG A 151 -3.04 16.72 9.84
N LYS A 152 -4.30 17.09 10.06
CA LYS A 152 -5.33 16.17 10.59
C LYS A 152 -5.56 14.98 9.66
N TYR A 153 -5.64 15.24 8.35
CA TYR A 153 -5.79 14.22 7.32
C TYR A 153 -4.62 13.22 7.33
N ILE A 154 -3.39 13.71 7.38
CA ILE A 154 -2.18 12.87 7.42
C ILE A 154 -2.22 11.97 8.66
N SER A 155 -2.43 12.55 9.86
CA SER A 155 -2.42 11.80 11.11
C SER A 155 -3.46 10.68 11.13
N ALA A 156 -4.71 10.99 10.78
CA ALA A 156 -5.78 9.99 10.75
C ALA A 156 -5.52 8.86 9.73
N ARG A 157 -4.96 9.20 8.56
CA ARG A 157 -4.68 8.20 7.52
C ARG A 157 -3.46 7.33 7.84
N GLU A 158 -2.47 7.87 8.54
CA GLU A 158 -1.29 7.10 8.99
C GLU A 158 -1.65 6.17 10.12
N GLU A 159 -2.45 6.63 11.08
CA GLU A 159 -2.98 5.79 12.15
C GLU A 159 -3.78 4.60 11.59
N ALA A 160 -4.68 4.85 10.65
CA ALA A 160 -5.44 3.78 10.00
C ALA A 160 -4.53 2.78 9.25
N ARG A 161 -3.46 3.25 8.61
CA ARG A 161 -2.46 2.35 7.98
C ARG A 161 -1.68 1.54 8.99
N ALA A 162 -1.25 2.18 10.08
CA ALA A 162 -0.52 1.51 11.14
C ALA A 162 -1.38 0.42 11.80
N ILE A 163 -2.64 0.74 12.15
CA ILE A 163 -3.59 -0.24 12.71
C ILE A 163 -3.75 -1.43 11.77
N TYR A 164 -4.04 -1.18 10.50
CA TYR A 164 -4.21 -2.23 9.49
C TYR A 164 -2.96 -3.11 9.34
N TYR A 165 -1.79 -2.48 9.16
CA TYR A 165 -0.54 -3.20 8.97
C TYR A 165 -0.16 -4.01 10.21
N ASN A 166 -0.22 -3.38 11.40
CA ASN A 166 0.15 -4.03 12.65
C ASN A 166 -0.75 -5.24 12.96
N TYR A 167 -2.06 -5.10 12.69
CA TYR A 167 -3.03 -6.18 12.91
C TYR A 167 -2.72 -7.41 12.06
N TYR A 168 -2.54 -7.23 10.74
CA TYR A 168 -2.34 -8.37 9.84
C TYR A 168 -0.93 -8.94 9.84
N THR A 169 0.08 -8.16 10.22
CA THR A 169 1.48 -8.59 10.14
C THR A 169 2.12 -8.93 11.49
N GLY A 170 1.54 -8.44 12.58
CA GLY A 170 2.18 -8.48 13.89
C GLY A 170 3.42 -7.59 14.02
N LYS A 171 3.75 -6.81 12.98
CA LYS A 171 4.90 -5.91 12.94
C LYS A 171 4.46 -4.46 13.17
N LYS A 172 5.42 -3.58 13.46
CA LYS A 172 5.17 -2.14 13.57
C LYS A 172 5.32 -1.48 12.21
N TRP A 173 4.28 -0.79 11.74
CA TRP A 173 4.30 -0.06 10.48
C TRP A 173 5.39 1.02 10.45
N GLY A 174 6.19 1.05 9.37
CA GLY A 174 7.28 2.01 9.20
C GLY A 174 8.52 1.75 10.05
N ALA A 175 8.58 0.66 10.81
CA ALA A 175 9.77 0.26 11.53
C ALA A 175 10.86 -0.20 10.54
N SER A 176 12.04 0.43 10.61
CA SER A 176 13.11 0.27 9.59
C SER A 176 13.58 -1.17 9.43
N GLU A 177 13.54 -1.96 10.49
CA GLU A 177 13.93 -3.38 10.49
C GLU A 177 13.03 -4.29 9.63
N SER A 178 11.87 -3.78 9.22
CA SER A 178 10.94 -4.51 8.35
C SER A 178 11.18 -4.28 6.86
N TYR A 179 12.15 -3.43 6.50
CA TYR A 179 12.39 -3.02 5.12
C TYR A 179 13.86 -3.16 4.74
N ASP A 180 14.14 -3.51 3.48
CA ASP A 180 15.49 -3.58 2.92
C ASP A 180 16.09 -2.20 2.66
N LEU A 181 15.21 -1.18 2.46
CA LEU A 181 15.60 0.20 2.21
C LEU A 181 14.55 1.17 2.75
N CYS A 182 14.99 2.15 3.54
CA CYS A 182 14.15 3.29 3.95
C CYS A 182 14.73 4.58 3.34
N VAL A 183 13.89 5.31 2.60
CA VAL A 183 14.32 6.53 1.89
C VAL A 183 13.45 7.72 2.25
N ASN A 184 14.09 8.85 2.52
CA ASN A 184 13.42 10.14 2.72
C ASN A 184 13.42 10.92 1.40
N SER A 185 12.25 10.97 0.72
CA SER A 185 12.09 11.63 -0.57
C SER A 185 12.24 13.16 -0.55
N SER A 186 12.28 13.77 0.65
CA SER A 186 12.54 15.21 0.78
C SER A 186 14.02 15.56 0.59
N ILE A 187 14.92 14.59 0.60
CA ILE A 187 16.37 14.85 0.48
C ILE A 187 16.77 14.99 -0.98
N LEU A 188 16.28 14.08 -1.82
CA LEU A 188 16.64 14.03 -3.24
C LEU A 188 15.53 14.58 -4.17
N GLY A 189 14.31 14.78 -3.67
CA GLY A 189 13.15 14.97 -4.52
C GLY A 189 12.61 13.64 -5.06
N LEU A 190 11.53 13.68 -5.88
CA LEU A 190 10.88 12.45 -6.32
C LEU A 190 11.69 11.72 -7.39
N ASP A 191 12.18 12.43 -8.39
CA ASP A 191 12.82 11.83 -9.57
C ASP A 191 14.18 11.22 -9.22
N GLU A 192 15.05 11.94 -8.49
CA GLU A 192 16.32 11.39 -8.03
C GLU A 192 16.14 10.26 -7.02
N THR A 193 15.05 10.26 -6.25
CA THR A 193 14.68 9.12 -5.39
C THR A 193 14.37 7.88 -6.22
N VAL A 194 13.71 8.02 -7.37
CA VAL A 194 13.46 6.91 -8.31
C VAL A 194 14.78 6.37 -8.87
N GLU A 195 15.68 7.24 -9.29
CA GLU A 195 17.01 6.84 -9.79
C GLU A 195 17.82 6.08 -8.74
N PHE A 196 17.84 6.60 -7.51
CA PHE A 196 18.52 5.96 -6.38
C PHE A 196 17.96 4.56 -6.09
N ILE A 197 16.63 4.44 -5.99
CA ILE A 197 15.96 3.16 -5.74
C ILE A 197 16.20 2.19 -6.92
N THR A 198 16.14 2.67 -8.15
CA THR A 198 16.44 1.87 -9.35
C THR A 198 17.85 1.29 -9.29
N SER A 199 18.85 2.14 -8.93
CA SER A 199 20.23 1.69 -8.77
C SER A 199 20.37 0.64 -7.66
N PHE A 200 19.67 0.83 -6.54
CA PHE A 200 19.66 -0.15 -5.44
C PHE A 200 19.09 -1.49 -5.90
N ILE A 201 17.93 -1.49 -6.58
CA ILE A 201 17.28 -2.71 -7.07
C ILE A 201 18.18 -3.44 -8.08
N LYS A 202 18.75 -2.73 -9.04
CA LYS A 202 19.69 -3.31 -10.03
C LYS A 202 20.89 -3.98 -9.36
N ARG A 203 21.49 -3.33 -8.37
CA ARG A 203 22.62 -3.90 -7.61
C ARG A 203 22.19 -5.12 -6.79
N ARG A 204 21.00 -5.08 -6.16
CA ARG A 204 20.48 -6.16 -5.35
C ARG A 204 20.23 -7.43 -6.18
N PHE A 205 19.81 -7.28 -7.43
CA PHE A 205 19.55 -8.39 -8.35
C PHE A 205 20.67 -8.62 -9.37
N LYS A 206 21.79 -7.90 -9.26
CA LYS A 206 22.97 -7.99 -10.16
C LYS A 206 22.58 -7.85 -11.64
N GLN A 207 21.71 -6.88 -11.93
CA GLN A 207 21.33 -6.50 -13.29
C GLN A 207 22.20 -5.35 -13.81
#